data_326d67325956bc523bfdc5dc433bf912
#
_entry.id   326d67325956bc523bfdc5dc433bf912
#
_cell.length_a   1.000
_cell.length_b   1.000
_cell.length_c   1.000
_cell.angle_alpha   90.00
_cell.angle_beta   90.00
_cell.angle_gamma   90.00
#
_symmetry.space_group_name_H-M   'P 1'
#
loop_
_entity.id
_entity.type
_entity.pdbx_description
1 polymer ?
#
loop_
_entity_poly.entity_id
_entity_poly.type
_entity_poly.pdbx_seq_one_letter_code
_entity_poly.pdbx_strand_id
1 'polypeptide(L)'
;MRFLILITTSCLLLARIPAAAQQAEVVDGVAAVVNRDVITISQVRELIGSRERSLREVYSGADLANKVKEMRLAALKDLVDRQLIIQEFRKMQEKGANIPDYVVDDRVQTIIRQEFGGDRSAFVRTLQAQGYSVTRFKEIEKDKIVVQAMRQAKVNEDFVISPNQIQAFYNKNKAAYALPEQVKLRMIVLREGKGADVPGGENKAQTADEIRQKLVAGAEFPRMAEMYSEDEGTRDSGGDWGWIERNTLNEQLSSVAFSLRPGQVSPVVKLGDSYYILLVEAKKNASVKPMSDVRDEIEKNLIQQERMKVQQRWLDTLRAKAYIKIFS
;
A
#
# COMPACT_ATOMS: atom_id res chain seq x y z
N MET A 1 81.17 45.08 -50.80
CA MET A 1 79.76 45.00 -51.22
C MET A 1 79.03 44.02 -50.35
N ARG A 2 78.29 44.48 -49.36
CA ARG A 2 77.52 43.62 -48.41
C ARG A 2 76.05 43.89 -48.66
N PHE A 3 75.35 42.85 -49.14
CA PHE A 3 73.88 42.87 -49.28
C PHE A 3 73.24 42.51 -47.95
N LEU A 4 72.39 43.43 -47.46
CA LEU A 4 71.60 43.27 -46.27
C LEU A 4 70.21 42.75 -46.73
N ILE A 5 69.87 41.49 -46.32
CA ILE A 5 68.53 40.92 -46.59
C ILE A 5 67.64 41.19 -45.38
N LEU A 6 66.60 42.00 -45.56
CA LEU A 6 65.52 42.23 -44.57
C LEU A 6 64.53 41.07 -44.65
N ILE A 7 64.39 40.28 -43.56
CA ILE A 7 63.40 39.31 -43.41
C ILE A 7 62.22 39.93 -42.66
N THR A 8 61.07 40.16 -43.35
CA THR A 8 59.83 40.61 -42.75
C THR A 8 59.06 39.42 -42.21
N THR A 9 58.95 39.26 -40.89
CA THR A 9 58.18 38.24 -40.21
C THR A 9 56.71 38.64 -40.18
N SER A 10 55.87 38.03 -41.03
CA SER A 10 54.42 38.21 -41.02
C SER A 10 53.81 37.39 -39.88
N CYS A 11 53.31 38.06 -38.86
CA CYS A 11 52.65 37.47 -37.72
C CYS A 11 51.17 37.17 -38.08
N LEU A 12 50.85 35.89 -38.40
CA LEU A 12 49.47 35.45 -38.65
C LEU A 12 48.72 35.36 -37.31
N LEU A 13 47.88 36.33 -37.00
CA LEU A 13 46.92 36.24 -35.90
C LEU A 13 45.82 35.23 -36.27
N LEU A 14 45.89 34.01 -35.75
CA LEU A 14 44.83 33.03 -35.76
C LEU A 14 43.74 33.49 -34.76
N ALA A 15 42.69 34.15 -35.28
CA ALA A 15 41.45 34.42 -34.51
C ALA A 15 40.81 33.07 -34.12
N ARG A 16 40.90 32.68 -32.84
CA ARG A 16 40.12 31.59 -32.26
C ARG A 16 38.66 31.99 -32.24
N ILE A 17 37.86 31.46 -33.17
CA ILE A 17 36.39 31.52 -33.11
C ILE A 17 35.97 30.61 -31.94
N PRO A 18 35.28 31.13 -30.89
CA PRO A 18 34.74 30.25 -29.87
C PRO A 18 33.68 29.35 -30.55
N ALA A 19 33.94 28.06 -30.57
CA ALA A 19 32.91 27.09 -30.92
C ALA A 19 31.78 27.24 -29.88
N ALA A 20 30.70 27.90 -30.27
CA ALA A 20 29.45 27.86 -29.50
C ALA A 20 29.09 26.38 -29.34
N ALA A 21 29.22 25.87 -28.13
CA ALA A 21 28.72 24.56 -27.78
C ALA A 21 27.20 24.60 -28.04
N GLN A 22 26.80 24.05 -29.19
CA GLN A 22 25.38 23.72 -29.40
C GLN A 22 24.99 22.80 -28.25
N GLN A 23 24.20 23.33 -27.29
CA GLN A 23 23.51 22.49 -26.34
C GLN A 23 22.67 21.52 -27.16
N ALA A 24 23.04 20.27 -27.12
CA ALA A 24 22.25 19.22 -27.72
C ALA A 24 20.87 19.29 -27.06
N GLU A 25 19.89 19.77 -27.83
CA GLU A 25 18.48 19.74 -27.42
C GLU A 25 18.13 18.25 -27.28
N VAL A 26 17.94 17.82 -26.03
CA VAL A 26 17.56 16.43 -25.74
C VAL A 26 16.16 16.27 -26.31
N VAL A 27 16.06 15.73 -27.52
CA VAL A 27 14.79 15.41 -28.14
C VAL A 27 14.17 14.30 -27.30
N ASP A 28 13.08 14.61 -26.58
CA ASP A 28 12.36 13.66 -25.76
C ASP A 28 11.71 12.59 -26.66
N GLY A 29 11.98 11.32 -26.36
CA GLY A 29 11.47 10.22 -27.18
C GLY A 29 9.96 10.08 -27.08
N VAL A 30 9.32 9.67 -28.16
CA VAL A 30 7.88 9.37 -28.23
C VAL A 30 7.61 8.02 -27.57
N ALA A 31 6.75 7.99 -26.54
CA ALA A 31 6.29 6.76 -25.90
C ALA A 31 4.96 6.25 -26.52
N ALA A 32 4.04 7.16 -26.88
CA ALA A 32 2.83 6.80 -27.60
C ALA A 32 2.31 7.99 -28.42
N VAL A 33 1.48 7.69 -29.43
CA VAL A 33 0.64 8.64 -30.15
C VAL A 33 -0.82 8.28 -29.91
N VAL A 34 -1.62 9.25 -29.50
CA VAL A 34 -3.06 9.12 -29.25
C VAL A 34 -3.81 10.11 -30.13
N ASN A 35 -4.35 9.65 -31.23
CA ASN A 35 -4.90 10.48 -32.32
C ASN A 35 -3.84 11.46 -32.87
N ARG A 36 -3.91 12.75 -32.46
CA ARG A 36 -2.98 13.81 -32.88
C ARG A 36 -2.00 14.23 -31.77
N ASP A 37 -2.19 13.72 -30.56
CA ASP A 37 -1.39 14.10 -29.40
C ASP A 37 -0.29 13.07 -29.14
N VAL A 38 0.86 13.54 -28.68
CA VAL A 38 2.05 12.73 -28.37
C VAL A 38 2.22 12.59 -26.86
N ILE A 39 2.48 11.39 -26.41
CA ILE A 39 2.92 11.09 -25.06
C ILE A 39 4.43 10.79 -25.11
N THR A 40 5.21 11.48 -24.27
CA THR A 40 6.67 11.37 -24.30
C THR A 40 7.20 10.39 -23.25
N ILE A 41 8.44 9.92 -23.45
CA ILE A 41 9.13 9.06 -22.48
C ILE A 41 9.34 9.80 -21.16
N SER A 42 9.61 11.10 -21.20
CA SER A 42 9.77 11.94 -20.01
C SER A 42 8.51 12.00 -19.17
N GLN A 43 7.33 12.12 -19.80
CA GLN A 43 6.04 12.07 -19.09
C GLN A 43 5.83 10.73 -18.36
N VAL A 44 6.19 9.61 -19.00
CA VAL A 44 6.13 8.29 -18.36
C VAL A 44 7.10 8.24 -17.18
N ARG A 45 8.33 8.72 -17.35
CA ARG A 45 9.36 8.73 -16.31
C ARG A 45 8.97 9.61 -15.13
N GLU A 46 8.38 10.78 -15.38
CA GLU A 46 7.89 11.68 -14.34
C GLU A 46 6.81 11.00 -13.48
N LEU A 47 5.86 10.32 -14.13
CA LEU A 47 4.77 9.64 -13.43
C LEU A 47 5.24 8.50 -12.51
N ILE A 48 6.34 7.81 -12.85
CA ILE A 48 6.81 6.63 -12.10
C ILE A 48 8.03 6.90 -11.23
N GLY A 49 8.69 8.04 -11.36
CA GLY A 49 10.04 8.27 -10.82
C GLY A 49 10.20 8.03 -9.32
N SER A 50 9.22 8.42 -8.50
CA SER A 50 9.23 8.12 -7.07
C SER A 50 9.08 6.62 -6.78
N ARG A 51 8.13 5.97 -7.46
CA ARG A 51 7.87 4.53 -7.29
C ARG A 51 9.04 3.67 -7.81
N GLU A 52 9.68 4.08 -8.91
CA GLU A 52 10.85 3.38 -9.42
C GLU A 52 12.01 3.42 -8.41
N ARG A 53 12.20 4.54 -7.68
CA ARG A 53 13.19 4.61 -6.60
C ARG A 53 12.89 3.61 -5.49
N SER A 54 11.66 3.57 -4.99
CA SER A 54 11.26 2.61 -3.95
C SER A 54 11.40 1.15 -4.40
N LEU A 55 11.14 0.84 -5.69
CA LEU A 55 11.36 -0.51 -6.20
C LEU A 55 12.85 -0.91 -6.18
N ARG A 56 13.77 0.02 -6.45
CA ARG A 56 15.21 -0.23 -6.41
C ARG A 56 15.75 -0.51 -5.00
N GLU A 57 15.05 -0.11 -3.96
CA GLU A 57 15.39 -0.40 -2.56
C GLU A 57 15.03 -1.84 -2.18
N VAL A 58 14.04 -2.45 -2.85
CA VAL A 58 13.49 -3.77 -2.50
C VAL A 58 13.91 -4.86 -3.48
N TYR A 59 14.04 -4.53 -4.78
CA TYR A 59 14.28 -5.48 -5.86
C TYR A 59 15.61 -5.20 -6.59
N SER A 60 16.23 -6.23 -7.16
CA SER A 60 17.46 -6.13 -7.97
C SER A 60 17.42 -7.07 -9.17
N GLY A 61 18.36 -6.90 -10.11
CA GLY A 61 18.52 -7.80 -11.27
C GLY A 61 17.27 -7.88 -12.15
N ALA A 62 16.92 -9.10 -12.57
CA ALA A 62 15.82 -9.37 -13.50
C ALA A 62 14.44 -9.02 -12.91
N ASP A 63 14.24 -9.23 -11.61
CA ASP A 63 12.96 -8.93 -10.94
C ASP A 63 12.70 -7.42 -10.94
N LEU A 64 13.71 -6.59 -10.65
CA LEU A 64 13.59 -5.15 -10.76
C LEU A 64 13.25 -4.72 -12.19
N ALA A 65 13.95 -5.27 -13.20
CA ALA A 65 13.70 -4.95 -14.60
C ALA A 65 12.26 -5.26 -15.01
N ASN A 66 11.73 -6.41 -14.61
CA ASN A 66 10.35 -6.82 -14.87
C ASN A 66 9.35 -5.89 -14.18
N LYS A 67 9.54 -5.59 -12.89
CA LYS A 67 8.68 -4.68 -12.12
C LYS A 67 8.65 -3.27 -12.72
N VAL A 68 9.81 -2.74 -13.12
CA VAL A 68 9.91 -1.42 -13.76
C VAL A 68 9.21 -1.44 -15.12
N LYS A 69 9.35 -2.50 -15.93
CA LYS A 69 8.67 -2.65 -17.21
C LYS A 69 7.15 -2.68 -17.03
N GLU A 70 6.63 -3.48 -16.11
CA GLU A 70 5.19 -3.54 -15.80
C GLU A 70 4.67 -2.16 -15.37
N MET A 71 5.40 -1.47 -14.50
CA MET A 71 5.03 -0.14 -14.02
C MET A 71 5.02 0.90 -15.14
N ARG A 72 6.00 0.86 -16.06
CA ARG A 72 6.05 1.76 -17.23
C ARG A 72 4.87 1.54 -18.16
N LEU A 73 4.51 0.28 -18.42
CA LEU A 73 3.34 -0.07 -19.24
C LEU A 73 2.03 0.41 -18.60
N ALA A 74 1.89 0.23 -17.28
CA ALA A 74 0.73 0.72 -16.54
C ALA A 74 0.63 2.26 -16.56
N ALA A 75 1.76 2.96 -16.37
CA ALA A 75 1.83 4.41 -16.45
C ALA A 75 1.51 4.93 -17.85
N LEU A 76 2.03 4.28 -18.88
CA LEU A 76 1.73 4.63 -20.27
C LEU A 76 0.24 4.47 -20.58
N LYS A 77 -0.38 3.37 -20.13
CA LYS A 77 -1.82 3.17 -20.24
C LYS A 77 -2.63 4.27 -19.55
N ASP A 78 -2.23 4.69 -18.33
CA ASP A 78 -2.91 5.78 -17.61
C ASP A 78 -2.74 7.12 -18.35
N LEU A 79 -1.57 7.40 -18.92
CA LEU A 79 -1.35 8.62 -19.72
C LEU A 79 -2.20 8.60 -21.01
N VAL A 80 -2.33 7.45 -21.69
CA VAL A 80 -3.22 7.29 -22.85
C VAL A 80 -4.67 7.57 -22.43
N ASP A 81 -5.14 7.01 -21.32
CA ASP A 81 -6.49 7.24 -20.84
C ASP A 81 -6.75 8.71 -20.48
N ARG A 82 -5.80 9.36 -19.80
CA ARG A 82 -5.88 10.79 -19.51
C ARG A 82 -5.97 11.61 -20.77
N GLN A 83 -5.16 11.31 -21.76
CA GLN A 83 -5.16 12.02 -23.05
C GLN A 83 -6.50 11.87 -23.78
N LEU A 84 -7.07 10.66 -23.78
CA LEU A 84 -8.40 10.41 -24.36
C LEU A 84 -9.51 11.19 -23.62
N ILE A 85 -9.44 11.26 -22.29
CA ILE A 85 -10.39 12.03 -21.49
C ILE A 85 -10.29 13.53 -21.82
N ILE A 86 -9.07 14.08 -21.92
CA ILE A 86 -8.84 15.47 -22.27
C ILE A 86 -9.39 15.76 -23.66
N GLN A 87 -9.15 14.89 -24.64
CA GLN A 87 -9.69 15.03 -26.00
C GLN A 87 -11.23 14.98 -26.02
N GLU A 88 -11.83 14.13 -25.21
CA GLU A 88 -13.31 14.07 -25.08
C GLU A 88 -13.85 15.37 -24.45
N PHE A 89 -13.18 15.91 -23.44
CA PHE A 89 -13.55 17.20 -22.85
C PHE A 89 -13.41 18.35 -23.85
N ARG A 90 -12.38 18.38 -24.70
CA ARG A 90 -12.23 19.40 -25.77
C ARG A 90 -13.45 19.43 -26.71
N LYS A 91 -14.01 18.27 -27.07
CA LYS A 91 -15.27 18.21 -27.84
C LYS A 91 -16.47 18.77 -27.07
N MET A 92 -16.47 18.62 -25.74
CA MET A 92 -17.51 19.22 -24.91
C MET A 92 -17.33 20.74 -24.77
N GLN A 93 -16.08 21.25 -24.80
CA GLN A 93 -15.79 22.68 -24.82
C GLN A 93 -16.35 23.37 -26.07
N GLU A 94 -16.32 22.71 -27.24
CA GLU A 94 -16.96 23.22 -28.45
C GLU A 94 -18.49 23.38 -28.29
N LYS A 95 -19.08 22.68 -27.31
CA LYS A 95 -20.50 22.75 -26.93
C LYS A 95 -20.78 23.61 -25.71
N GLY A 96 -19.77 24.38 -25.23
CA GLY A 96 -19.91 25.32 -24.10
C GLY A 96 -19.47 24.82 -22.73
N ALA A 97 -18.97 23.57 -22.61
CA ALA A 97 -18.38 23.12 -21.35
C ALA A 97 -17.09 23.91 -21.05
N ASN A 98 -16.89 24.32 -19.79
CA ASN A 98 -15.67 25.03 -19.40
C ASN A 98 -15.28 24.71 -17.96
N ILE A 99 -13.98 24.73 -17.68
CA ILE A 99 -13.43 24.82 -16.33
C ILE A 99 -13.05 26.28 -16.09
N PRO A 100 -13.72 26.98 -15.17
CA PRO A 100 -13.42 28.39 -14.90
C PRO A 100 -12.00 28.58 -14.39
N ASP A 101 -11.34 29.66 -14.80
CA ASP A 101 -9.93 29.90 -14.47
C ASP A 101 -9.70 30.02 -12.96
N TYR A 102 -10.68 30.55 -12.20
CA TYR A 102 -10.57 30.63 -10.74
C TYR A 102 -10.40 29.28 -10.06
N VAL A 103 -10.95 28.19 -10.64
CA VAL A 103 -10.79 26.81 -10.09
C VAL A 103 -9.34 26.37 -10.22
N VAL A 104 -8.70 26.70 -11.35
CA VAL A 104 -7.28 26.39 -11.58
C VAL A 104 -6.40 27.24 -10.67
N ASP A 105 -6.75 28.53 -10.51
CA ASP A 105 -6.01 29.45 -9.64
C ASP A 105 -6.10 29.04 -8.17
N ASP A 106 -7.26 28.64 -7.69
CA ASP A 106 -7.44 28.13 -6.32
C ASP A 106 -6.64 26.84 -6.10
N ARG A 107 -6.63 25.95 -7.08
CA ARG A 107 -5.79 24.73 -7.04
C ARG A 107 -4.30 25.09 -6.91
N VAL A 108 -3.80 26.02 -7.71
CA VAL A 108 -2.41 26.49 -7.65
C VAL A 108 -2.10 27.16 -6.30
N GLN A 109 -3.01 27.98 -5.77
CA GLN A 109 -2.84 28.59 -4.44
C GLN A 109 -2.82 27.53 -3.33
N THR A 110 -3.62 26.48 -3.47
CA THR A 110 -3.62 25.35 -2.52
C THR A 110 -2.29 24.62 -2.54
N ILE A 111 -1.71 24.35 -3.71
CA ILE A 111 -0.38 23.76 -3.85
C ILE A 111 0.69 24.66 -3.20
N ILE A 112 0.65 25.97 -3.47
CA ILE A 112 1.60 26.91 -2.86
C ILE A 112 1.50 26.88 -1.33
N ARG A 113 0.29 26.82 -0.77
CA ARG A 113 0.10 26.74 0.69
C ARG A 113 0.61 25.43 1.27
N GLN A 114 0.30 24.30 0.63
CA GLN A 114 0.59 22.97 1.18
C GLN A 114 2.04 22.54 1.01
N GLU A 115 2.63 22.82 -0.16
CA GLU A 115 3.96 22.31 -0.53
C GLU A 115 5.07 23.35 -0.33
N PHE A 116 4.72 24.64 -0.31
CA PHE A 116 5.68 25.75 -0.21
C PHE A 116 5.42 26.67 0.99
N GLY A 117 4.53 26.29 1.92
CA GLY A 117 4.20 27.10 3.10
C GLY A 117 3.65 28.49 2.76
N GLY A 118 3.10 28.69 1.56
CA GLY A 118 2.60 29.98 1.08
C GLY A 118 3.65 30.82 0.33
N ASP A 119 4.92 30.39 0.25
CA ASP A 119 5.98 31.10 -0.47
C ASP A 119 5.85 30.93 -1.99
N ARG A 120 5.19 31.92 -2.63
CA ARG A 120 5.04 31.97 -4.08
C ARG A 120 6.39 32.09 -4.81
N SER A 121 7.39 32.71 -4.21
CA SER A 121 8.69 32.89 -4.84
C SER A 121 9.45 31.57 -4.87
N ALA A 122 9.39 30.78 -3.80
CA ALA A 122 9.94 29.42 -3.77
C ALA A 122 9.27 28.52 -4.82
N PHE A 123 7.95 28.57 -4.93
CA PHE A 123 7.19 27.88 -5.97
C PHE A 123 7.68 28.22 -7.39
N VAL A 124 7.78 29.52 -7.72
CA VAL A 124 8.23 29.97 -9.05
C VAL A 124 9.67 29.53 -9.35
N ARG A 125 10.59 29.67 -8.37
CA ARG A 125 11.97 29.19 -8.53
C ARG A 125 12.03 27.67 -8.78
N THR A 126 11.22 26.89 -8.07
CA THR A 126 11.15 25.44 -8.25
C THR A 126 10.64 25.06 -9.64
N LEU A 127 9.59 25.72 -10.13
CA LEU A 127 9.10 25.49 -11.49
C LEU A 127 10.17 25.81 -12.53
N GLN A 128 10.85 26.95 -12.41
CA GLN A 128 11.92 27.36 -13.33
C GLN A 128 13.08 26.36 -13.34
N ALA A 129 13.48 25.84 -12.17
CA ALA A 129 14.50 24.80 -12.06
C ALA A 129 14.09 23.49 -12.74
N GLN A 130 12.79 23.22 -12.85
CA GLN A 130 12.21 22.08 -13.57
C GLN A 130 11.92 22.37 -15.05
N GLY A 131 12.20 23.59 -15.53
CA GLY A 131 11.94 23.99 -16.91
C GLY A 131 10.47 24.36 -17.20
N TYR A 132 9.64 24.60 -16.17
CA TYR A 132 8.24 24.95 -16.34
C TYR A 132 8.00 26.46 -16.13
N SER A 133 7.14 27.04 -16.97
CA SER A 133 6.52 28.33 -16.67
C SER A 133 5.28 28.15 -15.78
N VAL A 134 4.89 29.21 -15.05
CA VAL A 134 3.64 29.19 -14.25
C VAL A 134 2.42 28.95 -15.15
N THR A 135 2.40 29.48 -16.36
CA THR A 135 1.33 29.25 -17.35
C THR A 135 1.26 27.77 -17.71
N ARG A 136 2.39 27.16 -18.04
CA ARG A 136 2.43 25.73 -18.36
C ARG A 136 2.00 24.85 -17.20
N PHE A 137 2.40 25.21 -15.99
CA PHE A 137 1.96 24.51 -14.77
C PHE A 137 0.44 24.59 -14.58
N LYS A 138 -0.16 25.79 -14.79
CA LYS A 138 -1.62 25.96 -14.75
C LYS A 138 -2.34 25.09 -15.79
N GLU A 139 -1.80 24.95 -17.00
CA GLU A 139 -2.36 24.04 -18.01
C GLU A 139 -2.33 22.60 -17.55
N ILE A 140 -1.22 22.14 -16.98
CA ILE A 140 -1.08 20.78 -16.43
C ILE A 140 -2.11 20.54 -15.30
N GLU A 141 -2.27 21.51 -14.39
CA GLU A 141 -3.25 21.38 -13.31
C GLU A 141 -4.69 21.44 -13.86
N LYS A 142 -4.97 22.25 -14.86
CA LYS A 142 -6.27 22.27 -15.57
C LYS A 142 -6.59 20.90 -16.16
N ASP A 143 -5.64 20.27 -16.84
CA ASP A 143 -5.81 18.93 -17.40
C ASP A 143 -6.10 17.88 -16.32
N LYS A 144 -5.42 17.95 -15.17
CA LYS A 144 -5.70 17.07 -14.01
C LYS A 144 -7.13 17.27 -13.49
N ILE A 145 -7.58 18.54 -13.37
CA ILE A 145 -8.94 18.87 -12.93
C ILE A 145 -9.96 18.33 -13.93
N VAL A 146 -9.73 18.52 -15.23
CA VAL A 146 -10.58 17.98 -16.31
C VAL A 146 -10.71 16.46 -16.18
N VAL A 147 -9.59 15.75 -16.07
CA VAL A 147 -9.59 14.28 -15.97
C VAL A 147 -10.37 13.82 -14.74
N GLN A 148 -10.17 14.48 -13.60
CA GLN A 148 -10.90 14.17 -12.37
C GLN A 148 -12.40 14.44 -12.50
N ALA A 149 -12.78 15.62 -13.00
CA ALA A 149 -14.18 16.00 -13.17
C ALA A 149 -14.91 15.07 -14.15
N MET A 150 -14.28 14.72 -15.27
CA MET A 150 -14.84 13.81 -16.27
C MET A 150 -15.03 12.38 -15.72
N ARG A 151 -14.04 11.86 -14.98
CA ARG A 151 -14.15 10.57 -14.29
C ARG A 151 -15.30 10.61 -13.28
N GLN A 152 -15.37 11.67 -12.46
CA GLN A 152 -16.43 11.83 -11.45
C GLN A 152 -17.81 11.93 -12.10
N ALA A 153 -17.96 12.71 -13.16
CA ALA A 153 -19.24 12.85 -13.88
C ALA A 153 -19.76 11.52 -14.43
N LYS A 154 -18.85 10.60 -14.83
CA LYS A 154 -19.24 9.27 -15.34
C LYS A 154 -19.67 8.28 -14.27
N VAL A 155 -19.30 8.49 -13.01
CA VAL A 155 -19.61 7.61 -11.88
C VAL A 155 -20.58 8.25 -10.89
N ASN A 156 -21.11 9.45 -11.21
CA ASN A 156 -22.06 10.18 -10.37
C ASN A 156 -23.51 9.67 -10.51
N GLU A 157 -23.71 8.52 -11.16
CA GLU A 157 -25.01 7.85 -11.16
C GLU A 157 -25.26 7.20 -9.80
N ASP A 158 -26.50 7.32 -9.30
CA ASP A 158 -26.92 6.61 -8.11
C ASP A 158 -27.08 5.12 -8.43
N PHE A 159 -26.15 4.34 -7.95
CA PHE A 159 -26.20 2.88 -8.11
C PHE A 159 -27.11 2.29 -7.02
N VAL A 160 -28.23 1.73 -7.44
CA VAL A 160 -29.11 0.96 -6.58
C VAL A 160 -28.66 -0.51 -6.61
N ILE A 161 -28.14 -0.99 -5.49
CA ILE A 161 -27.77 -2.39 -5.33
C ILE A 161 -28.98 -3.16 -4.81
N SER A 162 -29.40 -4.17 -5.55
CA SER A 162 -30.55 -4.97 -5.12
C SER A 162 -30.21 -5.89 -3.93
N PRO A 163 -31.17 -6.19 -3.05
CA PRO A 163 -30.98 -7.15 -1.95
C PRO A 163 -30.44 -8.51 -2.42
N ASN A 164 -30.84 -8.96 -3.61
CA ASN A 164 -30.35 -10.21 -4.19
C ASN A 164 -28.86 -10.16 -4.54
N GLN A 165 -28.35 -9.02 -5.00
CA GLN A 165 -26.93 -8.84 -5.26
C GLN A 165 -26.12 -8.88 -3.96
N ILE A 166 -26.63 -8.25 -2.89
CA ILE A 166 -26.01 -8.27 -1.55
C ILE A 166 -25.96 -9.72 -1.04
N GLN A 167 -27.08 -10.42 -1.11
CA GLN A 167 -27.18 -11.82 -0.67
C GLN A 167 -26.23 -12.74 -1.47
N ALA A 168 -26.17 -12.56 -2.80
CA ALA A 168 -25.30 -13.33 -3.66
C ALA A 168 -23.82 -13.08 -3.35
N PHE A 169 -23.44 -11.80 -3.13
CA PHE A 169 -22.09 -11.42 -2.73
C PHE A 169 -21.69 -12.02 -1.38
N TYR A 170 -22.56 -11.90 -0.38
CA TYR A 170 -22.35 -12.49 0.95
C TYR A 170 -22.14 -14.00 0.85
N ASN A 171 -23.01 -14.71 0.13
CA ASN A 171 -22.92 -16.17 -0.02
C ASN A 171 -21.63 -16.60 -0.71
N LYS A 172 -21.20 -15.86 -1.73
CA LYS A 172 -19.95 -16.12 -2.46
C LYS A 172 -18.70 -15.86 -1.60
N ASN A 173 -18.79 -14.92 -0.66
CA ASN A 173 -17.66 -14.45 0.13
C ASN A 173 -17.76 -14.80 1.62
N LYS A 174 -18.55 -15.82 2.00
CA LYS A 174 -18.75 -16.21 3.40
C LYS A 174 -17.46 -16.43 4.17
N ALA A 175 -16.43 -16.96 3.53
CA ALA A 175 -15.13 -17.18 4.14
C ALA A 175 -14.45 -15.88 4.61
N ALA A 176 -14.69 -14.75 3.92
CA ALA A 176 -14.16 -13.44 4.32
C ALA A 176 -14.85 -12.88 5.59
N TYR A 177 -16.02 -13.39 5.92
CA TYR A 177 -16.80 -13.01 7.09
C TYR A 177 -16.73 -14.04 8.22
N ALA A 178 -15.86 -15.04 8.07
CA ALA A 178 -15.64 -16.05 9.11
C ALA A 178 -14.99 -15.44 10.35
N LEU A 179 -15.54 -15.77 11.49
CA LEU A 179 -14.97 -15.50 12.80
C LEU A 179 -14.35 -16.80 13.30
N PRO A 180 -13.04 -16.85 13.56
CA PRO A 180 -12.39 -18.04 14.03
C PRO A 180 -12.87 -18.44 15.42
N GLU A 181 -12.70 -19.72 15.76
CA GLU A 181 -12.88 -20.20 17.12
C GLU A 181 -11.86 -19.50 18.03
N GLN A 182 -12.30 -19.06 19.20
CA GLN A 182 -11.46 -18.42 20.22
C GLN A 182 -11.69 -19.08 21.58
N VAL A 183 -10.62 -19.15 22.38
CA VAL A 183 -10.70 -19.55 23.80
C VAL A 183 -10.18 -18.40 24.67
N LYS A 184 -10.85 -18.18 25.81
CA LYS A 184 -10.31 -17.31 26.84
C LYS A 184 -9.42 -18.17 27.73
N LEU A 185 -8.12 -17.90 27.69
CA LEU A 185 -7.08 -18.77 28.24
C LEU A 185 -6.39 -18.14 29.44
N ARG A 186 -6.16 -18.95 30.46
CA ARG A 186 -5.11 -18.71 31.48
C ARG A 186 -4.04 -19.78 31.37
N MET A 187 -2.80 -19.40 31.69
CA MET A 187 -1.67 -20.30 31.57
C MET A 187 -0.67 -20.08 32.71
N ILE A 188 -0.16 -21.20 33.27
CA ILE A 188 0.99 -21.23 34.17
C ILE A 188 2.14 -21.85 33.39
N VAL A 189 3.29 -21.20 33.44
CA VAL A 189 4.53 -21.66 32.79
C VAL A 189 5.60 -21.89 33.83
N LEU A 190 6.23 -23.07 33.81
CA LEU A 190 7.40 -23.42 34.61
C LEU A 190 8.54 -23.79 33.67
N ARG A 191 9.70 -23.19 33.82
CA ARG A 191 10.88 -23.42 32.96
C ARG A 191 11.89 -24.32 33.67
N GLU A 192 12.41 -25.34 32.98
CA GLU A 192 13.56 -26.10 33.49
C GLU A 192 14.77 -25.19 33.60
N GLY A 193 15.24 -24.93 34.83
CA GLY A 193 16.47 -24.16 35.08
C GLY A 193 17.70 -24.96 34.61
N LYS A 194 18.80 -24.27 34.29
CA LYS A 194 20.12 -24.90 34.11
C LYS A 194 20.54 -25.52 35.44
N GLY A 195 20.39 -26.84 35.58
CA GLY A 195 20.69 -27.60 36.79
C GLY A 195 19.62 -28.59 37.22
N ALA A 196 18.59 -28.81 36.43
CA ALA A 196 17.55 -29.82 36.68
C ALA A 196 18.11 -31.25 36.85
N ASP A 197 19.29 -31.54 36.31
CA ASP A 197 19.99 -32.82 36.42
C ASP A 197 20.96 -32.92 37.61
N VAL A 198 21.00 -31.92 38.52
CA VAL A 198 21.83 -31.97 39.69
C VAL A 198 21.07 -32.62 40.85
N PRO A 199 21.65 -33.60 41.56
CA PRO A 199 21.02 -34.21 42.73
C PRO A 199 20.65 -33.15 43.78
N GLY A 200 19.32 -32.98 44.02
CA GLY A 200 18.76 -31.93 44.87
C GLY A 200 18.23 -30.71 44.14
N GLY A 201 18.26 -30.67 42.78
CA GLY A 201 17.63 -29.62 41.96
C GLY A 201 16.10 -29.69 42.01
N GLU A 202 15.45 -28.55 41.84
CA GLU A 202 14.00 -28.47 41.86
C GLU A 202 13.41 -29.22 40.61
N ASN A 203 12.61 -30.25 40.90
CA ASN A 203 11.97 -31.01 39.81
C ASN A 203 10.72 -30.28 39.30
N LYS A 204 10.86 -29.44 38.29
CA LYS A 204 9.78 -28.63 37.71
C LYS A 204 8.62 -29.49 37.19
N ALA A 205 8.88 -30.72 36.75
CA ALA A 205 7.82 -31.65 36.33
C ALA A 205 6.94 -32.01 37.51
N GLN A 206 7.55 -32.37 38.65
CA GLN A 206 6.82 -32.71 39.86
C GLN A 206 6.05 -31.49 40.40
N THR A 207 6.68 -30.31 40.42
CA THR A 207 6.03 -29.06 40.82
C THR A 207 4.82 -28.76 39.92
N ALA A 208 4.91 -28.96 38.61
CA ALA A 208 3.79 -28.78 37.69
C ALA A 208 2.63 -29.72 38.00
N ASP A 209 2.94 -31.00 38.29
CA ASP A 209 1.91 -31.98 38.66
C ASP A 209 1.24 -31.65 40.01
N GLU A 210 1.98 -31.20 41.00
CA GLU A 210 1.44 -30.75 42.29
C GLU A 210 0.51 -29.52 42.11
N ILE A 211 0.93 -28.53 41.30
CA ILE A 211 0.11 -27.36 40.97
C ILE A 211 -1.18 -27.80 40.31
N ARG A 212 -1.08 -28.70 39.32
CA ARG A 212 -2.25 -29.21 38.62
C ARG A 212 -3.20 -29.94 39.58
N GLN A 213 -2.69 -30.78 40.48
CA GLN A 213 -3.52 -31.47 41.47
C GLN A 213 -4.27 -30.48 42.38
N LYS A 214 -3.62 -29.42 42.85
CA LYS A 214 -4.26 -28.36 43.64
C LYS A 214 -5.34 -27.64 42.85
N LEU A 215 -5.09 -27.31 41.56
CA LEU A 215 -6.07 -26.68 40.67
C LEU A 215 -7.30 -27.56 40.44
N VAL A 216 -7.11 -28.88 40.21
CA VAL A 216 -8.21 -29.83 40.06
C VAL A 216 -8.97 -30.02 41.39
N ALA A 217 -8.30 -29.86 42.53
CA ALA A 217 -8.92 -29.85 43.86
C ALA A 217 -9.65 -28.54 44.21
N GLY A 218 -9.67 -27.54 43.31
CA GLY A 218 -10.43 -26.29 43.47
C GLY A 218 -9.60 -25.09 43.88
N ALA A 219 -8.28 -25.15 43.82
CA ALA A 219 -7.45 -23.94 44.05
C ALA A 219 -7.72 -22.91 42.93
N GLU A 220 -7.69 -21.64 43.26
CA GLU A 220 -7.88 -20.55 42.33
C GLU A 220 -6.72 -20.43 41.34
N PHE A 221 -6.99 -20.56 40.05
CA PHE A 221 -5.95 -20.52 39.02
C PHE A 221 -5.16 -19.21 39.01
N PRO A 222 -5.78 -18.01 39.14
CA PRO A 222 -5.03 -16.76 39.18
C PRO A 222 -4.00 -16.74 40.29
N ARG A 223 -4.39 -17.14 41.50
CA ARG A 223 -3.50 -17.17 42.66
C ARG A 223 -2.32 -18.15 42.48
N MET A 224 -2.60 -19.31 41.88
CA MET A 224 -1.53 -20.26 41.60
C MET A 224 -0.59 -19.74 40.49
N ALA A 225 -1.11 -19.01 39.48
CA ALA A 225 -0.28 -18.37 38.48
C ALA A 225 0.61 -17.28 39.08
N GLU A 226 0.10 -16.40 39.95
CA GLU A 226 0.87 -15.38 40.63
C GLU A 226 2.00 -15.96 41.46
N MET A 227 1.76 -17.11 42.13
CA MET A 227 2.72 -17.73 43.02
C MET A 227 3.80 -18.55 42.29
N TYR A 228 3.44 -19.21 41.18
CA TYR A 228 4.29 -20.24 40.57
C TYR A 228 4.65 -19.98 39.10
N SER A 229 3.92 -19.12 38.38
CA SER A 229 4.21 -18.91 36.96
C SER A 229 5.52 -18.15 36.78
N GLU A 230 6.32 -18.61 35.85
CA GLU A 230 7.56 -17.96 35.41
C GLU A 230 7.37 -17.15 34.11
N ASP A 231 6.11 -16.97 33.70
CA ASP A 231 5.76 -16.05 32.61
C ASP A 231 5.57 -14.62 33.15
N GLU A 232 6.61 -13.81 33.00
CA GLU A 232 6.62 -12.43 33.50
C GLU A 232 5.52 -11.56 32.87
N GLY A 233 5.06 -11.90 31.67
CA GLY A 233 4.04 -11.13 30.94
C GLY A 233 2.65 -11.27 31.52
N THR A 234 2.31 -12.44 32.09
CA THR A 234 0.95 -12.74 32.55
C THR A 234 0.84 -13.19 33.99
N ARG A 235 1.97 -13.51 34.66
CA ARG A 235 1.99 -13.96 36.05
C ARG A 235 1.18 -13.06 36.97
N ASP A 236 1.48 -11.75 36.99
CA ASP A 236 0.89 -10.76 37.91
C ASP A 236 -0.57 -10.44 37.57
N SER A 237 -1.06 -10.88 36.39
CA SER A 237 -2.47 -10.88 36.00
C SER A 237 -3.16 -12.24 36.16
N GLY A 238 -2.56 -13.12 36.95
CA GLY A 238 -3.11 -14.46 37.21
C GLY A 238 -3.07 -15.37 36.00
N GLY A 239 -2.05 -15.22 35.15
CA GLY A 239 -1.84 -16.03 33.95
C GLY A 239 -2.82 -15.70 32.80
N ASP A 240 -3.50 -14.55 32.78
CA ASP A 240 -4.54 -14.21 31.78
C ASP A 240 -3.91 -13.86 30.43
N TRP A 241 -4.22 -14.69 29.41
CA TRP A 241 -3.86 -14.49 28.00
C TRP A 241 -5.00 -13.87 27.18
N GLY A 242 -6.18 -13.65 27.81
CA GLY A 242 -7.36 -13.12 27.14
C GLY A 242 -7.93 -14.10 26.11
N TRP A 243 -8.63 -13.54 25.10
CA TRP A 243 -9.16 -14.30 23.97
C TRP A 243 -8.07 -14.54 22.94
N ILE A 244 -7.80 -15.82 22.65
CA ILE A 244 -6.79 -16.23 21.68
C ILE A 244 -7.41 -17.10 20.59
N GLU A 245 -6.80 -17.02 19.40
CA GLU A 245 -7.11 -17.88 18.26
C GLU A 245 -6.18 -19.09 18.21
N ARG A 246 -6.54 -20.11 17.44
CA ARG A 246 -5.80 -21.37 17.35
C ARG A 246 -4.34 -21.20 16.88
N ASN A 247 -4.06 -20.17 16.07
CA ASN A 247 -2.74 -19.85 15.54
C ASN A 247 -1.88 -18.96 16.47
N THR A 248 -2.39 -18.56 17.63
CA THR A 248 -1.66 -17.73 18.59
C THR A 248 -0.61 -18.50 19.37
N LEU A 249 -0.87 -19.78 19.62
CA LEU A 249 0.01 -20.67 20.37
C LEU A 249 0.72 -21.67 19.44
N ASN A 250 1.78 -22.30 19.96
CA ASN A 250 2.34 -23.50 19.35
C ASN A 250 1.25 -24.56 19.16
N GLU A 251 1.35 -25.37 18.09
CA GLU A 251 0.37 -26.37 17.69
C GLU A 251 -0.01 -27.33 18.82
N GLN A 252 0.97 -27.80 19.62
CA GLN A 252 0.74 -28.71 20.75
C GLN A 252 -0.10 -28.06 21.85
N LEU A 253 0.25 -26.83 22.28
CA LEU A 253 -0.51 -26.09 23.29
C LEU A 253 -1.90 -25.70 22.76
N SER A 254 -1.97 -25.27 21.51
CA SER A 254 -3.23 -24.94 20.84
C SER A 254 -4.17 -26.14 20.79
N SER A 255 -3.67 -27.31 20.39
CA SER A 255 -4.46 -28.55 20.36
C SER A 255 -5.06 -28.89 21.74
N VAL A 256 -4.25 -28.74 22.79
CA VAL A 256 -4.74 -28.99 24.16
C VAL A 256 -5.76 -27.93 24.57
N ALA A 257 -5.44 -26.62 24.42
CA ALA A 257 -6.33 -25.53 24.83
C ALA A 257 -7.72 -25.63 24.16
N PHE A 258 -7.74 -25.87 22.85
CA PHE A 258 -8.99 -25.95 22.10
C PHE A 258 -9.76 -27.27 22.31
N SER A 259 -9.15 -28.31 22.88
CA SER A 259 -9.86 -29.54 23.29
C SER A 259 -10.56 -29.43 24.63
N LEU A 260 -10.08 -28.55 25.54
CA LEU A 260 -10.64 -28.38 26.88
C LEU A 260 -12.05 -27.80 26.83
N ARG A 261 -12.86 -28.14 27.84
CA ARG A 261 -14.16 -27.50 28.10
C ARG A 261 -13.96 -26.22 28.95
N PRO A 262 -14.87 -25.24 28.88
CA PRO A 262 -14.85 -24.12 29.82
C PRO A 262 -14.82 -24.59 31.27
N GLY A 263 -13.93 -24.00 32.08
CA GLY A 263 -13.67 -24.37 33.46
C GLY A 263 -12.71 -25.54 33.64
N GLN A 264 -12.23 -26.19 32.58
CA GLN A 264 -11.37 -27.35 32.65
C GLN A 264 -9.88 -26.95 32.66
N VAL A 265 -9.13 -27.53 33.60
CA VAL A 265 -7.66 -27.47 33.67
C VAL A 265 -7.04 -28.57 32.83
N SER A 266 -5.99 -28.26 32.08
CA SER A 266 -5.30 -29.25 31.23
C SER A 266 -4.49 -30.25 32.03
N PRO A 267 -4.08 -31.37 31.43
CA PRO A 267 -2.87 -32.09 31.83
C PRO A 267 -1.66 -31.15 31.79
N VAL A 268 -0.58 -31.51 32.49
CA VAL A 268 0.71 -30.83 32.30
C VAL A 268 1.22 -31.11 30.90
N VAL A 269 1.54 -30.04 30.14
CA VAL A 269 2.07 -30.15 28.78
C VAL A 269 3.55 -29.77 28.80
N LYS A 270 4.41 -30.69 28.44
CA LYS A 270 5.85 -30.43 28.25
C LYS A 270 6.08 -29.94 26.81
N LEU A 271 6.71 -28.75 26.66
CA LEU A 271 7.11 -28.20 25.34
C LEU A 271 8.51 -27.60 25.49
N GLY A 272 9.50 -28.23 24.87
CA GLY A 272 10.91 -27.87 25.06
C GLY A 272 11.31 -28.01 26.53
N ASP A 273 11.95 -27.00 27.08
CA ASP A 273 12.41 -26.93 28.47
C ASP A 273 11.36 -26.24 29.37
N SER A 274 10.08 -26.39 29.08
CA SER A 274 9.01 -25.75 29.87
C SER A 274 7.81 -26.66 30.04
N TYR A 275 7.13 -26.52 31.18
CA TYR A 275 5.89 -27.18 31.54
C TYR A 275 4.77 -26.12 31.57
N TYR A 276 3.65 -26.48 30.98
CA TYR A 276 2.49 -25.60 30.81
C TYR A 276 1.27 -26.23 31.43
N ILE A 277 0.50 -25.44 32.21
CA ILE A 277 -0.82 -25.82 32.69
C ILE A 277 -1.79 -24.76 32.18
N LEU A 278 -2.86 -25.23 31.51
CA LEU A 278 -3.81 -24.38 30.84
C LEU A 278 -5.17 -24.44 31.54
N LEU A 279 -5.89 -23.33 31.59
CA LEU A 279 -7.30 -23.25 31.96
C LEU A 279 -8.05 -22.49 30.86
N VAL A 280 -9.08 -23.08 30.29
CA VAL A 280 -9.98 -22.39 29.40
C VAL A 280 -11.15 -21.85 30.23
N GLU A 281 -11.27 -20.51 30.36
CA GLU A 281 -12.38 -19.89 31.06
C GLU A 281 -13.67 -19.89 30.23
N ALA A 282 -13.55 -19.63 28.92
CA ALA A 282 -14.69 -19.54 28.00
C ALA A 282 -14.28 -19.90 26.57
N LYS A 283 -15.25 -20.24 25.72
CA LYS A 283 -15.07 -20.51 24.30
C LYS A 283 -16.03 -19.69 23.46
N LYS A 284 -15.55 -19.24 22.30
CA LYS A 284 -16.37 -18.73 21.18
C LYS A 284 -16.18 -19.68 20.03
N ASN A 285 -17.25 -20.34 19.62
CA ASN A 285 -17.21 -21.23 18.45
C ASN A 285 -16.98 -20.41 17.17
N ALA A 286 -16.33 -21.05 16.21
CA ALA A 286 -16.24 -20.51 14.88
C ALA A 286 -17.65 -20.18 14.35
N SER A 287 -17.80 -19.01 13.77
CA SER A 287 -19.07 -18.54 13.23
C SER A 287 -18.82 -17.67 11.99
N VAL A 288 -19.90 -17.24 11.36
CA VAL A 288 -19.84 -16.28 10.26
C VAL A 288 -20.64 -15.07 10.68
N LYS A 289 -20.10 -13.88 10.51
CA LYS A 289 -20.86 -12.64 10.77
C LYS A 289 -22.18 -12.68 10.02
N PRO A 290 -23.31 -12.43 10.66
CA PRO A 290 -24.60 -12.38 9.98
C PRO A 290 -24.59 -11.35 8.85
N MET A 291 -25.35 -11.60 7.79
CA MET A 291 -25.47 -10.67 6.68
C MET A 291 -25.95 -9.27 7.13
N SER A 292 -26.79 -9.20 8.15
CA SER A 292 -27.25 -7.94 8.75
C SER A 292 -26.11 -7.03 9.19
N ASP A 293 -25.07 -7.62 9.76
CA ASP A 293 -23.93 -6.88 10.35
C ASP A 293 -22.95 -6.36 9.30
N VAL A 294 -22.94 -6.98 8.11
CA VAL A 294 -22.01 -6.66 7.01
C VAL A 294 -22.71 -6.10 5.78
N ARG A 295 -24.03 -5.91 5.84
CA ARG A 295 -24.84 -5.48 4.71
C ARG A 295 -24.36 -4.16 4.12
N ASP A 296 -24.18 -3.14 4.96
CA ASP A 296 -23.79 -1.80 4.52
C ASP A 296 -22.36 -1.78 3.94
N GLU A 297 -21.48 -2.62 4.48
CA GLU A 297 -20.12 -2.82 3.94
C GLU A 297 -20.18 -3.44 2.55
N ILE A 298 -21.00 -4.48 2.38
CA ILE A 298 -21.18 -5.15 1.08
C ILE A 298 -21.79 -4.20 0.07
N GLU A 299 -22.82 -3.43 0.45
CA GLU A 299 -23.46 -2.47 -0.43
C GLU A 299 -22.48 -1.40 -0.92
N LYS A 300 -21.70 -0.81 -0.02
CA LYS A 300 -20.62 0.14 -0.37
C LYS A 300 -19.60 -0.48 -1.32
N ASN A 301 -19.21 -1.73 -1.06
CA ASN A 301 -18.26 -2.47 -1.89
C ASN A 301 -18.80 -2.70 -3.31
N LEU A 302 -20.07 -3.12 -3.42
CA LEU A 302 -20.74 -3.34 -4.70
C LEU A 302 -20.92 -2.04 -5.48
N ILE A 303 -21.30 -0.94 -4.82
CA ILE A 303 -21.36 0.40 -5.45
C ILE A 303 -19.99 0.79 -6.03
N GLN A 304 -18.93 0.60 -5.28
CA GLN A 304 -17.57 0.89 -5.77
C GLN A 304 -17.18 0.01 -6.97
N GLN A 305 -17.53 -1.27 -6.93
CA GLN A 305 -17.30 -2.17 -8.06
C GLN A 305 -18.08 -1.72 -9.31
N GLU A 306 -19.35 -1.33 -9.18
CA GLU A 306 -20.14 -0.83 -10.32
C GLU A 306 -19.57 0.49 -10.86
N ARG A 307 -19.15 1.40 -10.00
CA ARG A 307 -18.47 2.64 -10.41
C ARG A 307 -17.20 2.35 -11.23
N MET A 308 -16.36 1.42 -10.77
CA MET A 308 -15.16 1.02 -11.51
C MET A 308 -15.50 0.37 -12.85
N LYS A 309 -16.53 -0.47 -12.92
CA LYS A 309 -17.00 -1.09 -14.16
C LYS A 309 -17.51 -0.04 -15.17
N VAL A 310 -18.30 0.93 -14.71
CA VAL A 310 -18.80 2.02 -15.57
C VAL A 310 -17.64 2.85 -16.09
N GLN A 311 -16.70 3.21 -15.23
CA GLN A 311 -15.51 3.96 -15.64
C GLN A 311 -14.68 3.17 -16.67
N GLN A 312 -14.46 1.87 -16.43
CA GLN A 312 -13.68 1.03 -17.34
C GLN A 312 -14.37 0.90 -18.70
N ARG A 313 -15.67 0.61 -18.74
CA ARG A 313 -16.45 0.54 -19.99
C ARG A 313 -16.39 1.85 -20.79
N TRP A 314 -16.47 2.99 -20.07
CA TRP A 314 -16.34 4.29 -20.73
C TRP A 314 -14.95 4.46 -21.35
N LEU A 315 -13.88 4.19 -20.61
CA LEU A 315 -12.50 4.25 -21.12
C LEU A 315 -12.29 3.30 -22.32
N ASP A 316 -12.82 2.09 -22.25
CA ASP A 316 -12.74 1.13 -23.35
C ASP A 316 -13.46 1.65 -24.60
N THR A 317 -14.59 2.36 -24.43
CA THR A 317 -15.30 3.03 -25.52
C THR A 317 -14.46 4.16 -26.15
N LEU A 318 -13.73 4.95 -25.31
CA LEU A 318 -12.85 5.99 -25.82
C LEU A 318 -11.66 5.39 -26.58
N ARG A 319 -11.04 4.33 -26.06
CA ARG A 319 -9.93 3.63 -26.71
C ARG A 319 -10.35 3.02 -28.06
N ALA A 320 -11.51 2.40 -28.11
CA ALA A 320 -12.03 1.76 -29.34
C ALA A 320 -12.27 2.76 -30.48
N LYS A 321 -12.52 4.05 -30.15
CA LYS A 321 -12.74 5.12 -31.14
C LYS A 321 -11.48 5.89 -31.50
N ALA A 322 -10.35 5.62 -30.88
CA ALA A 322 -9.12 6.37 -31.02
C ALA A 322 -8.05 5.58 -31.79
N TYR A 323 -7.21 6.31 -32.50
CA TYR A 323 -5.97 5.78 -33.02
C TYR A 323 -4.90 5.83 -31.90
N ILE A 324 -4.43 4.68 -31.47
CA ILE A 324 -3.40 4.57 -30.43
C ILE A 324 -2.24 3.76 -30.98
N LYS A 325 -1.04 4.36 -30.99
CA LYS A 325 0.22 3.70 -31.36
C LYS A 325 1.22 3.83 -30.22
N ILE A 326 1.62 2.71 -29.66
CA ILE A 326 2.64 2.64 -28.60
C ILE A 326 3.99 2.32 -29.24
N PHE A 327 5.03 3.01 -28.80
CA PHE A 327 6.41 2.78 -29.19
C PHE A 327 7.14 2.13 -27.99
N SER A 328 7.68 0.95 -28.22
CA SER A 328 8.43 0.17 -27.20
C SER A 328 9.93 0.45 -27.27
#